data_b0d2f7ca89bdca4a08e4b84e5d85368f
#
_entry.id   b0d2f7ca89bdca4a08e4b84e5d85368f
#
_cell.length_a   1.000
_cell.length_b   1.000
_cell.length_c   1.000
_cell.angle_alpha   90.00
_cell.angle_beta   90.00
_cell.angle_gamma   90.00
#
_symmetry.space_group_name_H-M   'P 1'
#
loop_
_entity.id
_entity.type
_entity.pdbx_description
1 polymer ?
#
loop_
_entity_poly.entity_id
_entity_poly.type
_entity_poly.pdbx_seq_one_letter_code
_entity_poly.pdbx_strand_id
1 'polypeptide(L)'
;MNKKKEKEFNNLYDGEFAEQIVREVKEDFEKRQQERKFYERKWQLNMNFLNGNQYCGISPFGEVEDSQKQYFWQEREVYNHIAPIMESRRCRLAGIRPKMSVIPATNSENDLNTAKVSKNILNSIYHKLNISEKITQATNWSEICGTSFYKIVWDSESGLSVGKNSDGKTIKEGEISLTVCPPYEIFPDSNTYEKIDDCMSIIHAKCYEVRTIKKIWGVDVEPQELDVMSMSSTTSVGGLGNHSQINKIASQKIANSALVLEKYEVPTVDYPNGRLTIIAGDKLCYIGELPFINKEDGERGFPFIKQVSVEEPNCFWGSSVIERLIPIQRAYNAVKNRKHEFLNRMSMGILTVEDGSIDTDTLEEEGMSPGKVLVYRQGANKPEIMNYGSIPTDFEKEEEKLVAEFTQISGVTETMLTSNINTANLSGVALELLIEQENNRLSCSVDQIKYAVQAIGKHILKLYKQFAGTNRICKIIGQDGSVEMFYFKNSDIGTDDVVLETANEIGDTLAQKRSMIFKLLEAGLLADESGKISNRVRSKTLEMLGYGIWETQNDIGELHMRKADKENLQMLDGNLQKVLGIDDHKLHIDEHIAFMLGVEFEKQAKANPNLTNLFLQHINEHKRLLNITNEKGE
;
A
#
# COMPACT_ATOMS: atom_id res chain seq x y z
N MET A 1 13.47 39.36 10.28
CA MET A 1 12.19 39.81 9.66
C MET A 1 11.77 41.11 10.31
N ASN A 2 11.52 42.17 9.52
CA ASN A 2 11.22 43.51 10.06
C ASN A 2 9.88 43.51 10.80
N LYS A 3 9.83 44.09 12.01
CA LYS A 3 8.61 44.30 12.81
C LYS A 3 7.42 44.90 12.01
N LYS A 4 7.68 45.53 10.87
CA LYS A 4 6.66 46.00 9.94
C LYS A 4 6.01 44.89 9.12
N LYS A 5 6.79 43.84 8.71
CA LYS A 5 6.26 42.65 8.03
C LYS A 5 5.51 41.74 8.98
N GLU A 6 5.92 41.64 10.25
CA GLU A 6 5.16 40.91 11.28
C GLU A 6 3.80 41.54 11.59
N LYS A 7 3.73 42.90 11.61
CA LYS A 7 2.45 43.60 11.79
C LYS A 7 1.54 43.52 10.55
N GLU A 8 2.09 43.53 9.34
CA GLU A 8 1.32 43.28 8.12
C GLU A 8 0.87 41.82 8.02
N PHE A 9 1.68 40.89 8.47
CA PHE A 9 1.33 39.47 8.54
C PHE A 9 0.23 39.21 9.57
N ASN A 10 0.30 39.78 10.77
CA ASN A 10 -0.74 39.64 11.79
C ASN A 10 -2.08 40.29 11.38
N ASN A 11 -2.05 41.39 10.60
CA ASN A 11 -3.27 42.01 10.07
C ASN A 11 -3.96 41.17 8.96
N LEU A 12 -3.26 40.24 8.31
CA LEU A 12 -3.84 39.30 7.32
C LEU A 12 -4.60 38.16 7.98
N TYR A 13 -4.29 37.82 9.23
CA TYR A 13 -4.88 36.71 9.95
C TYR A 13 -6.03 37.10 10.90
N ASP A 14 -6.16 38.40 11.25
CA ASP A 14 -7.22 38.94 12.08
C ASP A 14 -7.93 40.07 11.34
N GLY A 15 -9.17 39.87 10.91
CA GLY A 15 -9.99 40.89 10.27
C GLY A 15 -11.07 40.30 9.35
N GLU A 16 -11.91 41.17 8.80
CA GLU A 16 -13.00 40.83 7.87
C GLU A 16 -12.54 39.94 6.69
N PHE A 17 -11.31 40.15 6.20
CA PHE A 17 -10.74 39.35 5.12
C PHE A 17 -10.49 37.89 5.53
N ALA A 18 -9.95 37.66 6.72
CA ALA A 18 -9.75 36.28 7.23
C ALA A 18 -11.08 35.57 7.47
N GLU A 19 -12.07 36.24 8.02
CA GLU A 19 -13.42 35.72 8.23
C GLU A 19 -14.11 35.38 6.89
N GLN A 20 -13.93 36.22 5.87
CA GLN A 20 -14.49 35.99 4.54
C GLN A 20 -13.89 34.73 3.92
N ILE A 21 -12.56 34.54 3.97
CA ILE A 21 -11.87 33.36 3.45
C ILE A 21 -12.30 32.09 4.19
N VAL A 22 -12.38 32.16 5.52
CA VAL A 22 -12.83 31.03 6.34
C VAL A 22 -14.24 30.60 5.94
N ARG A 23 -15.15 31.56 5.72
CA ARG A 23 -16.53 31.30 5.28
C ARG A 23 -16.54 30.67 3.89
N GLU A 24 -15.79 31.23 2.93
CA GLU A 24 -15.71 30.71 1.56
C GLU A 24 -15.21 29.27 1.53
N VAL A 25 -14.14 28.93 2.28
CA VAL A 25 -13.60 27.58 2.33
C VAL A 25 -14.57 26.59 3.02
N LYS A 26 -15.30 27.03 4.04
CA LYS A 26 -16.29 26.18 4.73
C LYS A 26 -17.50 25.90 3.84
N GLU A 27 -18.04 26.91 3.18
CA GLU A 27 -19.16 26.73 2.24
C GLU A 27 -18.79 25.79 1.09
N ASP A 28 -17.57 25.93 0.54
CA ASP A 28 -17.04 25.01 -0.48
C ASP A 28 -16.87 23.59 0.06
N PHE A 29 -16.35 23.46 1.28
CA PHE A 29 -16.21 22.15 1.94
C PHE A 29 -17.56 21.47 2.17
N GLU A 30 -18.55 22.18 2.70
CA GLU A 30 -19.91 21.65 2.96
C GLU A 30 -20.58 21.19 1.66
N LYS A 31 -20.46 21.97 0.58
CA LYS A 31 -20.96 21.59 -0.73
C LYS A 31 -20.34 20.26 -1.21
N ARG A 32 -19.00 20.16 -1.18
CA ARG A 32 -18.28 18.95 -1.60
C ARG A 32 -18.61 17.76 -0.71
N GLN A 33 -18.79 17.97 0.59
CA GLN A 33 -19.23 16.94 1.52
C GLN A 33 -20.60 16.39 1.15
N GLN A 34 -21.56 17.24 0.78
CA GLN A 34 -22.88 16.81 0.31
C GLN A 34 -22.80 16.00 -0.99
N GLU A 35 -22.02 16.46 -1.97
CA GLU A 35 -21.83 15.76 -3.24
C GLU A 35 -21.15 14.39 -3.07
N ARG A 36 -20.24 14.27 -2.10
CA ARG A 36 -19.53 13.02 -1.81
C ARG A 36 -20.35 12.01 -0.98
N LYS A 37 -21.41 12.44 -0.34
CA LYS A 37 -22.22 11.65 0.61
C LYS A 37 -22.69 10.29 0.05
N PHE A 38 -22.95 10.23 -1.26
CA PHE A 38 -23.31 8.99 -1.95
C PHE A 38 -22.19 7.94 -1.88
N TYR A 39 -20.95 8.35 -2.10
CA TYR A 39 -19.78 7.46 -2.06
C TYR A 39 -19.45 7.04 -0.63
N GLU A 40 -19.58 7.95 0.34
CA GLU A 40 -19.36 7.67 1.76
C GLU A 40 -20.26 6.53 2.26
N ARG A 41 -21.52 6.51 1.81
CA ARG A 41 -22.48 5.44 2.14
C ARG A 41 -22.06 4.10 1.58
N LYS A 42 -21.55 4.07 0.35
CA LYS A 42 -20.99 2.85 -0.24
C LYS A 42 -19.79 2.35 0.58
N TRP A 43 -18.86 3.24 0.94
CA TRP A 43 -17.70 2.87 1.76
C TRP A 43 -18.11 2.33 3.13
N GLN A 44 -19.08 2.94 3.76
CA GLN A 44 -19.62 2.48 5.04
C GLN A 44 -20.25 1.08 4.89
N LEU A 45 -21.03 0.88 3.84
CA LEU A 45 -21.64 -0.42 3.55
C LEU A 45 -20.57 -1.50 3.33
N ASN A 46 -19.53 -1.21 2.55
CA ASN A 46 -18.42 -2.11 2.31
C ASN A 46 -17.70 -2.50 3.60
N MET A 47 -17.41 -1.53 4.47
CA MET A 47 -16.77 -1.78 5.77
C MET A 47 -17.66 -2.64 6.68
N ASN A 48 -18.97 -2.39 6.72
CA ASN A 48 -19.91 -3.17 7.49
C ASN A 48 -19.94 -4.64 7.02
N PHE A 49 -20.05 -4.85 5.71
CA PHE A 49 -20.08 -6.20 5.14
C PHE A 49 -18.78 -6.97 5.39
N LEU A 50 -17.62 -6.30 5.23
CA LEU A 50 -16.32 -6.90 5.52
C LEU A 50 -16.21 -7.36 6.97
N ASN A 51 -16.72 -6.56 7.91
CA ASN A 51 -16.61 -6.82 9.34
C ASN A 51 -17.76 -7.68 9.91
N GLY A 52 -18.61 -8.24 9.05
CA GLY A 52 -19.65 -9.18 9.43
C GLY A 52 -20.99 -8.53 9.80
N ASN A 53 -21.13 -7.21 9.70
CA ASN A 53 -22.41 -6.55 9.84
C ASN A 53 -23.14 -6.49 8.50
N GLN A 54 -23.77 -7.62 8.12
CA GLN A 54 -24.29 -7.83 6.76
C GLN A 54 -25.80 -7.65 6.62
N TYR A 55 -26.52 -7.41 7.73
CA TYR A 55 -27.96 -7.12 7.70
C TYR A 55 -28.24 -5.62 7.70
N CYS A 56 -27.39 -4.85 7.05
CA CYS A 56 -27.56 -3.43 6.84
C CYS A 56 -27.83 -3.11 5.36
N GLY A 57 -28.45 -1.98 5.10
CA GLY A 57 -28.76 -1.49 3.77
C GLY A 57 -28.85 0.02 3.73
N ILE A 58 -28.83 0.58 2.52
CA ILE A 58 -29.03 2.01 2.33
C ILE A 58 -30.55 2.23 2.30
N SER A 59 -31.07 3.01 3.24
CA SER A 59 -32.49 3.36 3.32
C SER A 59 -32.90 4.30 2.18
N PRO A 60 -34.20 4.47 1.91
CA PRO A 60 -34.68 5.45 0.95
C PRO A 60 -34.25 6.89 1.27
N PHE A 61 -34.01 7.19 2.54
CA PHE A 61 -33.47 8.48 3.00
C PHE A 61 -31.97 8.58 2.79
N GLY A 62 -31.37 7.48 2.34
CA GLY A 62 -29.96 7.40 2.02
C GLY A 62 -29.05 7.23 3.22
N GLU A 63 -29.49 6.69 4.32
CA GLU A 63 -28.68 6.33 5.49
C GLU A 63 -28.44 4.83 5.51
N VAL A 64 -27.32 4.41 6.10
CA VAL A 64 -27.04 2.98 6.30
C VAL A 64 -27.72 2.56 7.59
N GLU A 65 -28.76 1.76 7.47
CA GLU A 65 -29.59 1.31 8.58
C GLU A 65 -29.55 -0.21 8.70
N ASP A 66 -29.74 -0.70 9.92
CA ASP A 66 -29.91 -2.13 10.18
C ASP A 66 -31.34 -2.57 9.87
N SER A 67 -31.48 -3.60 9.07
CA SER A 67 -32.80 -4.17 8.82
C SER A 67 -33.22 -4.98 10.05
N GLN A 68 -34.34 -4.59 10.66
CA GLN A 68 -34.88 -5.29 11.83
C GLN A 68 -35.39 -6.69 11.48
N LYS A 69 -35.38 -7.62 12.44
CA LYS A 69 -36.01 -8.93 12.28
C LYS A 69 -37.51 -8.74 12.07
N GLN A 70 -38.02 -9.37 11.02
CA GLN A 70 -39.46 -9.33 10.73
C GLN A 70 -40.22 -10.22 11.73
N TYR A 71 -39.63 -11.34 12.10
CA TYR A 71 -40.21 -12.28 13.05
C TYR A 71 -39.16 -12.70 14.09
N PHE A 72 -39.59 -12.98 15.33
CA PHE A 72 -38.73 -13.37 16.44
C PHE A 72 -37.96 -14.69 16.16
N TRP A 73 -38.57 -15.62 15.45
CA TRP A 73 -38.03 -16.92 15.07
C TRP A 73 -37.09 -16.88 13.86
N GLN A 74 -36.98 -15.72 13.20
CA GLN A 74 -36.13 -15.56 12.03
C GLN A 74 -34.67 -15.63 12.43
N GLU A 75 -33.92 -16.58 11.86
CA GLU A 75 -32.48 -16.65 12.05
C GLU A 75 -31.76 -15.61 11.20
N ARG A 76 -30.69 -15.03 11.75
CA ARG A 76 -29.88 -14.01 11.10
C ARG A 76 -28.41 -14.21 11.44
N GLU A 77 -27.94 -15.43 11.24
CA GLU A 77 -26.51 -15.71 11.31
C GLU A 77 -25.80 -15.21 10.07
N VAL A 78 -24.53 -14.80 10.24
CA VAL A 78 -23.70 -14.26 9.19
C VAL A 78 -22.60 -15.25 8.85
N TYR A 79 -22.59 -15.70 7.61
CA TYR A 79 -21.57 -16.58 7.06
C TYR A 79 -20.68 -15.77 6.12
N ASN A 80 -19.68 -15.07 6.66
CA ASN A 80 -18.92 -14.06 5.94
C ASN A 80 -17.89 -14.68 4.98
N HIS A 81 -18.22 -14.77 3.69
CA HIS A 81 -17.31 -15.16 2.61
C HIS A 81 -16.48 -14.00 2.07
N ILE A 82 -16.92 -12.74 2.30
CA ILE A 82 -16.20 -11.56 1.81
C ILE A 82 -14.86 -11.41 2.52
N ALA A 83 -14.80 -11.64 3.84
CA ALA A 83 -13.59 -11.43 4.63
C ALA A 83 -12.39 -12.26 4.14
N PRO A 84 -12.46 -13.60 3.98
CA PRO A 84 -11.32 -14.39 3.50
C PRO A 84 -10.93 -14.06 2.06
N ILE A 85 -11.89 -13.72 1.20
CA ILE A 85 -11.63 -13.27 -0.17
C ILE A 85 -10.79 -11.99 -0.15
N MET A 86 -11.20 -11.00 0.65
CA MET A 86 -10.50 -9.72 0.76
C MET A 86 -9.13 -9.87 1.42
N GLU A 87 -8.98 -10.75 2.40
CA GLU A 87 -7.69 -11.07 3.01
C GLU A 87 -6.73 -11.67 1.97
N SER A 88 -7.19 -12.63 1.18
CA SER A 88 -6.40 -13.25 0.12
C SER A 88 -5.95 -12.21 -0.93
N ARG A 89 -6.86 -11.35 -1.41
CA ARG A 89 -6.52 -10.28 -2.34
C ARG A 89 -5.50 -9.31 -1.77
N ARG A 90 -5.73 -8.82 -0.54
CA ARG A 90 -4.82 -7.88 0.14
C ARG A 90 -3.43 -8.49 0.38
N CYS A 91 -3.35 -9.75 0.79
CA CYS A 91 -2.06 -10.45 0.96
C CYS A 91 -1.27 -10.53 -0.36
N ARG A 92 -1.93 -10.82 -1.48
CA ARG A 92 -1.26 -10.85 -2.79
C ARG A 92 -0.81 -9.47 -3.23
N LEU A 93 -1.68 -8.46 -3.17
CA LEU A 93 -1.35 -7.09 -3.55
C LEU A 93 -0.28 -6.48 -2.63
N ALA A 94 -0.32 -6.77 -1.33
CA ALA A 94 0.71 -6.36 -0.38
C ALA A 94 2.08 -7.01 -0.63
N GLY A 95 2.12 -8.15 -1.33
CA GLY A 95 3.35 -8.80 -1.76
C GLY A 95 4.09 -8.06 -2.88
N ILE A 96 3.42 -7.12 -3.57
CA ILE A 96 4.00 -6.36 -4.66
C ILE A 96 4.94 -5.30 -4.09
N ARG A 97 6.22 -5.41 -4.42
CA ARG A 97 7.30 -4.54 -3.94
C ARG A 97 8.09 -3.98 -5.13
N PRO A 98 7.51 -3.05 -5.92
CA PRO A 98 8.20 -2.53 -7.09
C PRO A 98 9.44 -1.76 -6.66
N LYS A 99 10.58 -2.08 -7.27
CA LYS A 99 11.83 -1.34 -7.08
C LYS A 99 11.88 -0.17 -8.05
N MET A 100 12.16 1.01 -7.53
CA MET A 100 12.31 2.22 -8.33
C MET A 100 13.71 2.29 -8.93
N SER A 101 13.79 2.61 -10.21
CA SER A 101 15.02 2.93 -10.93
C SER A 101 14.84 4.24 -11.69
N VAL A 102 15.92 4.84 -12.14
CA VAL A 102 15.90 6.10 -12.86
C VAL A 102 16.59 5.91 -14.21
N ILE A 103 15.94 6.31 -15.29
CA ILE A 103 16.53 6.29 -16.61
C ILE A 103 17.31 7.59 -16.82
N PRO A 104 18.56 7.53 -17.32
CA PRO A 104 19.30 8.74 -17.69
C PRO A 104 18.63 9.44 -18.87
N ALA A 105 18.63 10.77 -18.87
CA ALA A 105 18.05 11.56 -19.96
C ALA A 105 18.78 11.36 -21.28
N THR A 106 20.12 11.23 -21.21
CA THR A 106 20.99 10.92 -22.37
C THR A 106 22.04 9.89 -21.99
N ASN A 107 22.75 9.36 -22.97
CA ASN A 107 23.89 8.46 -22.74
C ASN A 107 25.17 9.24 -22.34
N SER A 108 25.05 10.52 -21.97
CA SER A 108 26.18 11.29 -21.48
C SER A 108 26.61 10.79 -20.10
N GLU A 109 27.89 10.89 -19.83
CA GLU A 109 28.47 10.45 -18.56
C GLU A 109 27.87 11.15 -17.34
N ASN A 110 27.56 12.45 -17.50
CA ASN A 110 26.93 13.23 -16.43
C ASN A 110 25.52 12.73 -16.12
N ASP A 111 24.71 12.44 -17.16
CA ASP A 111 23.34 11.97 -16.98
C ASP A 111 23.29 10.56 -16.40
N LEU A 112 24.24 9.70 -16.78
CA LEU A 112 24.41 8.37 -16.17
C LEU A 112 24.73 8.47 -14.67
N ASN A 113 25.64 9.38 -14.28
CA ASN A 113 26.01 9.59 -12.88
C ASN A 113 24.85 10.18 -12.07
N THR A 114 24.13 11.18 -12.60
CA THR A 114 22.97 11.79 -11.93
C THR A 114 21.82 10.79 -11.80
N ALA A 115 21.59 9.91 -12.77
CA ALA A 115 20.61 8.84 -12.68
C ALA A 115 20.99 7.81 -11.60
N LYS A 116 22.29 7.44 -11.49
CA LYS A 116 22.80 6.55 -10.42
C LYS A 116 22.59 7.17 -9.03
N VAL A 117 22.89 8.48 -8.89
CA VAL A 117 22.64 9.21 -7.63
C VAL A 117 21.16 9.23 -7.29
N SER A 118 20.29 9.56 -8.26
CA SER A 118 18.84 9.59 -8.08
C SER A 118 18.28 8.21 -7.69
N LYS A 119 18.74 7.12 -8.32
CA LYS A 119 18.40 5.74 -7.94
C LYS A 119 18.79 5.43 -6.51
N ASN A 120 19.99 5.81 -6.12
CA ASN A 120 20.53 5.60 -4.78
C ASN A 120 19.71 6.36 -3.72
N ILE A 121 19.31 7.59 -4.02
CA ILE A 121 18.43 8.41 -3.18
C ILE A 121 17.09 7.68 -2.98
N LEU A 122 16.45 7.24 -4.07
CA LEU A 122 15.17 6.54 -4.01
C LEU A 122 15.24 5.26 -3.18
N ASN A 123 16.28 4.45 -3.35
CA ASN A 123 16.48 3.22 -2.58
C ASN A 123 16.65 3.50 -1.08
N SER A 124 17.46 4.50 -0.72
CA SER A 124 17.64 4.88 0.69
C SER A 124 16.32 5.36 1.31
N ILE A 125 15.56 6.18 0.59
CA ILE A 125 14.28 6.73 1.07
C ILE A 125 13.21 5.65 1.14
N TYR A 126 13.20 4.69 0.21
CA TYR A 126 12.28 3.57 0.23
C TYR A 126 12.28 2.85 1.57
N HIS A 127 13.47 2.60 2.11
CA HIS A 127 13.64 2.00 3.44
C HIS A 127 13.34 2.98 4.57
N LYS A 128 13.83 4.22 4.48
CA LYS A 128 13.67 5.25 5.52
C LYS A 128 12.21 5.59 5.79
N LEU A 129 11.40 5.73 4.76
CA LEU A 129 9.97 6.05 4.85
C LEU A 129 9.07 4.82 4.99
N ASN A 130 9.63 3.60 5.02
CA ASN A 130 8.85 2.35 5.03
C ASN A 130 7.78 2.33 3.92
N ILE A 131 8.16 2.67 2.68
CA ILE A 131 7.22 2.79 1.55
C ILE A 131 6.41 1.51 1.37
N SER A 132 7.01 0.34 1.60
CA SER A 132 6.30 -0.95 1.59
C SER A 132 5.09 -0.99 2.53
N GLU A 133 5.23 -0.47 3.74
CA GLU A 133 4.14 -0.41 4.72
C GLU A 133 3.05 0.56 4.27
N LYS A 134 3.46 1.71 3.72
CA LYS A 134 2.53 2.70 3.17
C LYS A 134 1.73 2.18 1.98
N ILE A 135 2.37 1.42 1.09
CA ILE A 135 1.68 0.72 -0.01
C ILE A 135 0.64 -0.26 0.55
N THR A 136 1.01 -1.04 1.57
CA THR A 136 0.07 -1.98 2.20
C THR A 136 -1.12 -1.25 2.84
N GLN A 137 -0.88 -0.15 3.55
CA GLN A 137 -1.93 0.68 4.14
C GLN A 137 -2.86 1.28 3.08
N ALA A 138 -2.31 1.84 2.01
CA ALA A 138 -3.08 2.41 0.91
C ALA A 138 -3.88 1.34 0.17
N THR A 139 -3.28 0.18 -0.10
CA THR A 139 -3.96 -0.96 -0.73
C THR A 139 -5.13 -1.46 0.11
N ASN A 140 -5.00 -1.49 1.45
CA ASN A 140 -6.12 -1.84 2.32
C ASN A 140 -7.31 -0.87 2.15
N TRP A 141 -7.04 0.44 2.07
CA TRP A 141 -8.09 1.44 1.84
C TRP A 141 -8.67 1.35 0.43
N SER A 142 -7.85 1.21 -0.61
CA SER A 142 -8.31 1.10 -1.98
C SER A 142 -9.16 -0.15 -2.21
N GLU A 143 -8.80 -1.30 -1.64
CA GLU A 143 -9.58 -2.53 -1.76
C GLU A 143 -10.94 -2.45 -1.04
N ILE A 144 -11.04 -1.71 0.08
CA ILE A 144 -12.30 -1.57 0.84
C ILE A 144 -13.19 -0.46 0.25
N CYS A 145 -12.60 0.72 0.02
CA CYS A 145 -13.34 1.93 -0.38
C CYS A 145 -13.25 2.22 -1.88
N GLY A 146 -12.48 1.43 -2.65
CA GLY A 146 -12.24 1.67 -4.06
C GLY A 146 -11.09 2.61 -4.35
N THR A 147 -10.74 3.53 -3.44
CA THR A 147 -9.71 4.57 -3.66
C THR A 147 -8.95 4.85 -2.38
N SER A 148 -7.68 5.20 -2.52
CA SER A 148 -6.82 5.72 -1.46
C SER A 148 -5.86 6.77 -2.02
N PHE A 149 -5.25 7.56 -1.14
CA PHE A 149 -4.35 8.63 -1.54
C PHE A 149 -3.06 8.57 -0.74
N TYR A 150 -1.99 9.03 -1.38
CA TYR A 150 -0.72 9.33 -0.73
C TYR A 150 -0.54 10.84 -0.72
N LYS A 151 -0.15 11.41 0.41
CA LYS A 151 0.23 12.81 0.55
C LYS A 151 1.73 12.88 0.78
N ILE A 152 2.44 13.57 -0.11
CA ILE A 152 3.89 13.74 -0.07
C ILE A 152 4.18 15.22 0.11
N VAL A 153 4.80 15.56 1.23
CA VAL A 153 5.12 16.93 1.59
C VAL A 153 6.55 17.05 2.09
N TRP A 154 7.11 18.25 1.96
CA TRP A 154 8.36 18.59 2.59
C TRP A 154 8.13 19.12 4.00
N ASP A 155 8.71 18.48 5.00
CA ASP A 155 8.67 18.94 6.40
C ASP A 155 10.00 19.59 6.76
N SER A 156 10.00 20.92 6.88
CA SER A 156 11.17 21.71 7.22
C SER A 156 11.62 21.57 8.68
N GLU A 157 10.75 21.08 9.56
CA GLU A 157 11.04 20.89 10.99
C GLU A 157 11.58 19.47 11.28
N SER A 158 11.78 18.62 10.27
CA SER A 158 12.33 17.27 10.36
C SER A 158 13.79 17.23 9.89
N GLY A 159 14.48 16.13 10.16
CA GLY A 159 15.86 15.89 9.72
C GLY A 159 16.92 16.33 10.73
N LEU A 160 18.20 16.32 10.28
CA LEU A 160 19.35 16.69 11.10
C LEU A 160 19.42 18.19 11.33
N SER A 161 20.01 18.59 12.46
CA SER A 161 20.24 20.01 12.78
C SER A 161 21.45 20.52 12.01
N VAL A 162 21.25 21.55 11.17
CA VAL A 162 22.31 22.17 10.35
C VAL A 162 22.94 23.37 11.07
N GLY A 163 22.19 24.05 11.94
CA GLY A 163 22.67 25.23 12.63
C GLY A 163 21.62 25.88 13.51
N LYS A 164 21.92 27.07 14.02
CA LYS A 164 20.97 27.92 14.74
C LYS A 164 20.79 29.22 14.01
N ASN A 165 19.55 29.70 13.92
CA ASN A 165 19.25 31.00 13.37
C ASN A 165 19.71 32.12 14.33
N SER A 166 19.75 33.37 13.88
CA SER A 166 20.03 34.58 14.69
C SER A 166 19.18 34.65 15.95
N ASP A 167 17.97 34.08 15.93
CA ASP A 167 17.02 34.05 17.04
C ASP A 167 17.20 32.83 17.97
N GLY A 168 18.26 32.05 17.80
CA GLY A 168 18.57 30.87 18.60
C GLY A 168 17.73 29.62 18.24
N LYS A 169 16.84 29.69 17.26
CA LYS A 169 16.02 28.55 16.79
C LYS A 169 16.90 27.63 15.95
N THR A 170 16.83 26.34 16.22
CA THR A 170 17.58 25.31 15.49
C THR A 170 17.02 25.19 14.06
N ILE A 171 17.89 25.33 13.06
CA ILE A 171 17.57 25.09 11.65
C ILE A 171 17.83 23.61 11.37
N LYS A 172 16.83 22.95 10.81
CA LYS A 172 16.92 21.55 10.38
C LYS A 172 17.00 21.45 8.86
N GLU A 173 17.51 20.33 8.36
CA GLU A 173 17.65 20.07 6.92
C GLU A 173 16.31 19.98 6.19
N GLY A 174 15.22 19.69 6.93
CA GLY A 174 13.95 19.28 6.38
C GLY A 174 14.00 17.85 5.81
N GLU A 175 12.89 17.19 5.73
CA GLU A 175 12.76 15.82 5.22
C GLU A 175 11.43 15.63 4.51
N ILE A 176 11.35 14.59 3.67
CA ILE A 176 10.11 14.20 3.03
C ILE A 176 9.24 13.44 4.02
N SER A 177 7.98 13.84 4.11
CA SER A 177 6.93 13.12 4.84
C SER A 177 5.96 12.49 3.85
N LEU A 178 5.77 11.16 3.95
CA LEU A 178 4.82 10.38 3.17
C LEU A 178 3.74 9.83 4.10
N THR A 179 2.50 10.25 3.88
CA THR A 179 1.33 9.80 4.64
C THR A 179 0.29 9.19 3.71
N VAL A 180 -0.43 8.19 4.19
CA VAL A 180 -1.58 7.62 3.49
C VAL A 180 -2.83 8.32 3.98
N CYS A 181 -3.62 8.86 3.06
CA CYS A 181 -4.88 9.51 3.33
C CYS A 181 -6.03 8.60 2.90
N PRO A 182 -6.91 8.25 3.83
CA PRO A 182 -8.16 7.58 3.50
C PRO A 182 -9.03 8.43 2.56
N PRO A 183 -9.93 7.83 1.79
CA PRO A 183 -10.73 8.56 0.82
C PRO A 183 -11.65 9.61 1.48
N TYR A 184 -12.06 9.41 2.72
CA TYR A 184 -12.91 10.36 3.45
C TYR A 184 -12.20 11.64 3.90
N GLU A 185 -10.86 11.71 3.83
CA GLU A 185 -10.09 12.93 4.09
C GLU A 185 -9.96 13.85 2.86
N ILE A 186 -10.25 13.37 1.64
CA ILE A 186 -10.04 14.11 0.38
C ILE A 186 -11.37 14.54 -0.25
N PHE A 187 -11.42 15.79 -0.70
CA PHE A 187 -12.59 16.41 -1.32
C PHE A 187 -12.18 17.11 -2.62
N PRO A 188 -12.35 16.46 -3.78
CA PRO A 188 -12.11 17.11 -5.08
C PRO A 188 -13.17 18.17 -5.36
N ASP A 189 -12.92 19.07 -6.30
CA ASP A 189 -13.88 20.06 -6.78
C ASP A 189 -14.99 19.44 -7.64
N SER A 190 -14.70 18.31 -8.30
CA SER A 190 -15.69 17.54 -9.04
C SER A 190 -15.45 16.03 -8.91
N ASN A 191 -16.52 15.26 -8.81
CA ASN A 191 -16.47 13.81 -8.78
C ASN A 191 -16.38 13.17 -10.18
N THR A 192 -16.35 13.97 -11.26
CA THR A 192 -16.34 13.48 -12.65
C THR A 192 -14.93 13.39 -13.25
N TYR A 193 -13.92 13.97 -12.61
CA TYR A 193 -12.55 13.89 -13.10
C TYR A 193 -11.93 12.53 -12.81
N GLU A 194 -11.18 11.99 -13.77
CA GLU A 194 -10.51 10.70 -13.57
C GLU A 194 -9.17 10.84 -12.84
N LYS A 195 -8.44 11.93 -13.08
CA LYS A 195 -7.12 12.17 -12.50
C LYS A 195 -7.14 13.32 -11.51
N ILE A 196 -6.20 13.30 -10.58
CA ILE A 196 -5.99 14.39 -9.62
C ILE A 196 -5.55 15.68 -10.33
N ASP A 197 -4.73 15.54 -11.36
CA ASP A 197 -4.19 16.69 -12.10
C ASP A 197 -5.24 17.45 -12.91
N ASP A 198 -6.40 16.83 -13.18
CA ASP A 198 -7.54 17.46 -13.85
C ASP A 198 -8.36 18.35 -12.90
N CYS A 199 -8.20 18.16 -11.58
CA CYS A 199 -8.90 18.97 -10.58
C CYS A 199 -8.37 20.41 -10.55
N MET A 200 -9.27 21.37 -10.41
CA MET A 200 -8.89 22.77 -10.18
C MET A 200 -8.56 23.06 -8.73
N SER A 201 -9.16 22.31 -7.81
CA SER A 201 -8.86 22.43 -6.39
C SER A 201 -9.18 21.15 -5.63
N ILE A 202 -8.42 20.89 -4.54
CA ILE A 202 -8.62 19.75 -3.65
C ILE A 202 -8.60 20.26 -2.22
N ILE A 203 -9.57 19.82 -1.41
CA ILE A 203 -9.58 20.06 0.03
C ILE A 203 -9.18 18.76 0.74
N HIS A 204 -8.17 18.86 1.60
CA HIS A 204 -7.79 17.82 2.53
C HIS A 204 -8.31 18.19 3.91
N ALA A 205 -9.22 17.39 4.45
CA ALA A 205 -9.84 17.60 5.74
C ALA A 205 -9.34 16.57 6.75
N LYS A 206 -8.88 17.03 7.90
CA LYS A 206 -8.39 16.14 8.96
C LYS A 206 -8.68 16.70 10.35
N CYS A 207 -9.07 15.80 11.27
CA CYS A 207 -9.28 16.15 12.67
C CYS A 207 -7.95 16.11 13.43
N TYR A 208 -7.61 17.21 14.10
CA TYR A 208 -6.43 17.30 14.95
C TYR A 208 -6.84 17.70 16.38
N GLU A 209 -6.10 17.23 17.37
CA GLU A 209 -6.23 17.76 18.74
C GLU A 209 -5.87 19.23 18.77
N VAL A 210 -6.62 20.03 19.55
CA VAL A 210 -6.39 21.48 19.69
C VAL A 210 -4.96 21.79 20.12
N ARG A 211 -4.35 20.97 20.97
CA ARG A 211 -2.95 21.11 21.38
C ARG A 211 -1.97 20.98 20.21
N THR A 212 -2.25 20.08 19.28
CA THR A 212 -1.44 19.88 18.08
C THR A 212 -1.58 21.06 17.13
N ILE A 213 -2.79 21.60 16.95
CA ILE A 213 -3.06 22.80 16.15
C ILE A 213 -2.28 23.99 16.70
N LYS A 214 -2.34 24.21 18.01
CA LYS A 214 -1.58 25.29 18.66
C LYS A 214 -0.07 25.12 18.50
N LYS A 215 0.44 23.89 18.55
CA LYS A 215 1.88 23.60 18.37
C LYS A 215 2.35 23.87 16.94
N ILE A 216 1.55 23.50 15.93
CA ILE A 216 1.93 23.60 14.51
C ILE A 216 1.71 25.01 13.98
N TRP A 217 0.53 25.59 14.20
CA TRP A 217 0.12 26.87 13.59
C TRP A 217 0.07 28.04 14.57
N GLY A 218 0.20 27.77 15.89
CA GLY A 218 0.18 28.83 16.92
C GLY A 218 -1.20 29.42 17.19
N VAL A 219 -2.27 28.82 16.66
CA VAL A 219 -3.65 29.31 16.74
C VAL A 219 -4.42 28.58 17.83
N ASP A 220 -5.14 29.32 18.66
CA ASP A 220 -6.06 28.77 19.65
C ASP A 220 -7.45 28.58 19.04
N VAL A 221 -7.96 27.33 19.03
CA VAL A 221 -9.24 26.95 18.43
C VAL A 221 -10.14 26.36 19.51
N GLU A 222 -11.44 26.59 19.41
CA GLU A 222 -12.41 26.00 20.34
C GLU A 222 -12.48 24.48 20.16
N PRO A 223 -12.41 23.70 21.25
CA PRO A 223 -12.47 22.27 21.18
C PRO A 223 -13.87 21.76 20.82
N GLN A 224 -13.94 20.83 19.90
CA GLN A 224 -15.16 20.14 19.48
C GLN A 224 -14.98 18.64 19.60
N GLU A 225 -16.08 17.90 19.72
CA GLU A 225 -16.09 16.46 19.60
C GLU A 225 -16.43 16.12 18.14
N LEU A 226 -15.43 15.61 17.40
CA LEU A 226 -15.56 15.33 15.97
C LEU A 226 -15.46 13.83 15.72
N ASP A 227 -16.26 13.36 14.78
CA ASP A 227 -16.10 12.04 14.21
C ASP A 227 -15.08 12.09 13.06
N VAL A 228 -14.08 11.24 13.13
CA VAL A 228 -12.96 11.21 12.16
C VAL A 228 -13.42 10.88 10.74
N MET A 229 -14.44 10.05 10.57
CA MET A 229 -14.88 9.61 9.25
C MET A 229 -15.87 10.58 8.60
N SER A 230 -16.82 11.11 9.38
CA SER A 230 -17.81 12.04 8.85
C SER A 230 -17.32 13.47 8.76
N MET A 231 -16.20 13.79 9.44
CA MET A 231 -15.66 15.16 9.55
C MET A 231 -16.68 16.17 10.08
N SER A 232 -17.66 15.70 10.83
CA SER A 232 -18.74 16.52 11.38
C SER A 232 -18.80 16.42 12.89
N SER A 233 -19.40 17.45 13.53
CA SER A 233 -19.64 17.38 14.96
C SER A 233 -20.67 16.30 15.28
N THR A 234 -20.55 15.68 16.44
CA THR A 234 -21.46 14.61 16.89
C THR A 234 -22.91 15.08 17.06
N THR A 235 -23.13 16.38 17.03
CA THR A 235 -24.46 17.00 17.09
C THR A 235 -25.10 17.18 15.72
N SER A 236 -24.35 17.05 14.62
CA SER A 236 -24.92 17.17 13.29
C SER A 236 -25.59 15.87 12.86
N VAL A 237 -26.84 15.99 12.48
CA VAL A 237 -27.65 14.90 11.94
C VAL A 237 -27.18 14.61 10.52
N GLY A 238 -26.64 13.41 10.26
CA GLY A 238 -26.38 12.94 8.90
C GLY A 238 -24.93 12.70 8.48
N GLY A 239 -24.00 12.49 9.41
CA GLY A 239 -22.65 12.03 9.08
C GLY A 239 -22.50 10.50 9.10
N LEU A 240 -21.41 10.00 8.55
CA LEU A 240 -21.06 8.57 8.52
C LEU A 240 -21.10 7.88 9.90
N GLY A 241 -21.11 8.61 10.99
CA GLY A 241 -21.04 8.10 12.34
C GLY A 241 -22.31 8.29 13.19
N ASN A 242 -23.25 9.10 12.79
CA ASN A 242 -24.21 9.65 13.74
C ASN A 242 -25.51 8.88 13.92
N HIS A 243 -25.85 7.93 13.07
CA HIS A 243 -27.18 7.30 13.13
C HIS A 243 -27.21 5.79 13.08
N SER A 244 -26.11 5.11 12.86
CA SER A 244 -26.20 3.67 12.85
C SER A 244 -25.81 3.09 14.19
N GLN A 245 -26.75 2.47 14.84
CA GLN A 245 -26.47 1.51 15.93
C GLN A 245 -25.54 0.36 15.46
N ILE A 246 -25.21 0.35 14.17
CA ILE A 246 -24.32 -0.53 13.45
C ILE A 246 -22.84 -0.17 13.67
N ASN A 247 -22.56 0.91 14.34
CA ASN A 247 -21.24 1.53 14.44
C ASN A 247 -20.27 0.84 15.39
N LYS A 248 -20.05 -0.44 15.21
CA LYS A 248 -18.88 -1.05 15.86
C LYS A 248 -17.55 -0.59 15.25
N ILE A 249 -17.57 0.09 14.08
CA ILE A 249 -16.37 0.32 13.29
C ILE A 249 -16.15 1.79 12.91
N ALA A 250 -17.19 2.57 12.78
CA ALA A 250 -17.13 3.81 12.04
C ALA A 250 -17.02 5.09 12.88
N SER A 251 -17.26 5.08 14.15
CA SER A 251 -17.20 6.30 14.94
C SER A 251 -15.97 6.32 15.86
N GLN A 252 -14.85 6.75 15.33
CA GLN A 252 -13.72 7.17 16.16
C GLN A 252 -13.91 8.65 16.49
N LYS A 253 -14.46 8.91 17.66
CA LYS A 253 -14.61 10.27 18.17
C LYS A 253 -13.30 10.72 18.81
N ILE A 254 -12.84 11.89 18.41
CA ILE A 254 -11.72 12.55 19.06
C ILE A 254 -12.27 13.72 19.85
N ALA A 255 -12.16 13.62 21.17
CA ALA A 255 -12.47 14.72 22.09
C ALA A 255 -11.38 15.81 22.01
N ASN A 256 -11.73 17.04 22.31
CA ASN A 256 -10.83 18.19 22.27
C ASN A 256 -10.11 18.36 20.92
N SER A 257 -10.81 18.14 19.82
CA SER A 257 -10.30 18.24 18.46
C SER A 257 -10.93 19.42 17.72
N ALA A 258 -10.29 19.81 16.62
CA ALA A 258 -10.88 20.72 15.64
C ALA A 258 -10.58 20.23 14.23
N LEU A 259 -11.50 20.53 13.32
CA LEU A 259 -11.34 20.22 11.90
C LEU A 259 -10.36 21.18 11.27
N VAL A 260 -9.33 20.64 10.64
CA VAL A 260 -8.39 21.40 9.83
C VAL A 260 -8.68 21.13 8.37
N LEU A 261 -8.90 22.18 7.58
CA LEU A 261 -9.11 22.12 6.15
C LEU A 261 -7.92 22.77 5.45
N GLU A 262 -7.27 22.01 4.59
CA GLU A 262 -6.21 22.48 3.71
C GLU A 262 -6.75 22.50 2.28
N LYS A 263 -7.03 23.69 1.75
CA LYS A 263 -7.49 23.88 0.37
C LYS A 263 -6.32 24.20 -0.53
N TYR A 264 -6.10 23.34 -1.50
CA TYR A 264 -5.09 23.46 -2.54
C TYR A 264 -5.78 23.87 -3.84
N GLU A 265 -5.33 24.97 -4.47
CA GLU A 265 -5.88 25.48 -5.72
C GLU A 265 -4.76 25.61 -6.75
N VAL A 266 -4.98 25.09 -7.98
CA VAL A 266 -3.98 25.18 -9.05
C VAL A 266 -3.73 26.64 -9.47
N PRO A 267 -2.63 26.91 -10.19
CA PRO A 267 -2.38 28.23 -10.77
C PRO A 267 -3.57 28.71 -11.62
N THR A 268 -4.02 29.93 -11.35
CA THR A 268 -5.09 30.62 -12.06
C THR A 268 -4.63 32.03 -12.46
N VAL A 269 -5.43 32.77 -13.22
CA VAL A 269 -5.12 34.15 -13.60
C VAL A 269 -4.96 35.05 -12.37
N ASP A 270 -5.78 34.83 -11.34
CA ASP A 270 -5.74 35.62 -10.10
C ASP A 270 -4.60 35.17 -9.18
N TYR A 271 -4.22 33.91 -9.20
CA TYR A 271 -3.16 33.30 -8.40
C TYR A 271 -2.18 32.53 -9.29
N PRO A 272 -1.22 33.19 -9.94
CA PRO A 272 -0.33 32.55 -10.92
C PRO A 272 0.51 31.40 -10.37
N ASN A 273 0.76 31.39 -9.06
CA ASN A 273 1.51 30.35 -8.36
C ASN A 273 0.60 29.36 -7.60
N GLY A 274 -0.71 29.39 -7.88
CA GLY A 274 -1.69 28.65 -7.09
C GLY A 274 -1.87 29.21 -5.68
N ARG A 275 -2.78 28.64 -4.92
CA ARG A 275 -3.09 29.09 -3.55
C ARG A 275 -3.21 27.88 -2.62
N LEU A 276 -2.56 27.97 -1.46
CA LEU A 276 -2.78 27.06 -0.33
C LEU A 276 -3.40 27.85 0.82
N THR A 277 -4.59 27.44 1.23
CA THR A 277 -5.31 28.02 2.37
C THR A 277 -5.51 26.95 3.43
N ILE A 278 -5.09 27.21 4.67
CA ILE A 278 -5.28 26.31 5.81
C ILE A 278 -6.12 27.01 6.85
N ILE A 279 -7.25 26.39 7.21
CA ILE A 279 -8.13 26.86 8.28
C ILE A 279 -8.27 25.79 9.35
N ALA A 280 -8.40 26.20 10.61
CA ALA A 280 -8.65 25.30 11.73
C ALA A 280 -9.88 25.83 12.50
N GLY A 281 -10.96 25.04 12.51
CA GLY A 281 -12.24 25.50 13.06
C GLY A 281 -12.72 26.78 12.36
N ASP A 282 -12.79 27.88 13.11
CA ASP A 282 -13.23 29.20 12.62
C ASP A 282 -12.07 30.16 12.37
N LYS A 283 -10.83 29.70 12.38
CA LYS A 283 -9.65 30.56 12.27
C LYS A 283 -8.80 30.23 11.05
N LEU A 284 -8.30 31.27 10.39
CA LEU A 284 -7.32 31.16 9.32
C LEU A 284 -5.94 30.88 9.93
N CYS A 285 -5.31 29.77 9.53
CA CYS A 285 -3.99 29.37 10.00
C CYS A 285 -2.87 29.77 9.02
N TYR A 286 -3.14 29.64 7.72
CA TYR A 286 -2.17 29.94 6.67
C TYR A 286 -2.85 30.28 5.36
N ILE A 287 -2.28 31.22 4.64
CA ILE A 287 -2.60 31.53 3.25
C ILE A 287 -1.30 31.86 2.51
N GLY A 288 -1.09 31.26 1.36
CA GLY A 288 0.12 31.47 0.57
C GLY A 288 0.06 30.73 -0.77
N GLU A 289 1.16 30.79 -1.48
CA GLU A 289 1.31 30.07 -2.75
C GLU A 289 1.41 28.56 -2.54
N LEU A 290 1.06 27.79 -3.56
CA LEU A 290 1.32 26.34 -3.54
C LEU A 290 2.82 26.07 -3.39
N PRO A 291 3.24 25.25 -2.41
CA PRO A 291 4.66 25.10 -2.09
C PRO A 291 5.43 24.18 -3.05
N PHE A 292 4.76 23.32 -3.84
CA PHE A 292 5.39 22.20 -4.54
C PHE A 292 5.37 22.37 -6.06
N ILE A 293 6.56 22.30 -6.69
CA ILE A 293 6.75 22.29 -8.14
C ILE A 293 6.85 20.82 -8.56
N ASN A 294 5.71 20.21 -8.87
CA ASN A 294 5.61 18.76 -9.11
C ASN A 294 4.97 18.36 -10.43
N LYS A 295 4.41 19.31 -11.21
CA LYS A 295 3.94 19.03 -12.57
C LYS A 295 5.10 18.86 -13.56
N GLU A 296 4.86 18.16 -14.66
CA GLU A 296 5.87 17.89 -15.71
C GLU A 296 6.33 19.20 -16.39
N ASP A 297 5.43 20.15 -16.56
CA ASP A 297 5.69 21.46 -17.16
C ASP A 297 6.46 22.45 -16.25
N GLY A 298 6.84 21.99 -15.04
CA GLY A 298 7.48 22.85 -14.02
C GLY A 298 6.49 23.74 -13.27
N GLU A 299 5.19 23.54 -13.46
CA GLU A 299 4.16 24.22 -12.70
C GLU A 299 3.99 23.60 -11.29
N ARG A 300 3.35 24.38 -10.42
CA ARG A 300 2.99 23.94 -9.08
C ARG A 300 1.74 23.06 -9.14
N GLY A 301 1.72 21.99 -8.36
CA GLY A 301 0.63 21.02 -8.33
C GLY A 301 0.32 20.50 -6.93
N PHE A 302 -0.56 19.52 -6.87
CA PHE A 302 -1.02 18.94 -5.62
C PHE A 302 -0.03 17.94 -5.04
N PRO A 303 0.09 17.85 -3.70
CA PRO A 303 0.94 16.87 -3.03
C PRO A 303 0.30 15.48 -2.93
N PHE A 304 -0.73 15.19 -3.72
CA PHE A 304 -1.51 13.96 -3.62
C PHE A 304 -1.27 13.04 -4.81
N ILE A 305 -1.23 11.74 -4.55
CA ILE A 305 -1.20 10.68 -5.56
C ILE A 305 -2.36 9.74 -5.26
N LYS A 306 -3.15 9.42 -6.28
CA LYS A 306 -4.32 8.53 -6.18
C LYS A 306 -3.94 7.10 -6.53
N GLN A 307 -4.45 6.13 -5.75
CA GLN A 307 -4.42 4.70 -6.04
C GLN A 307 -5.85 4.18 -6.03
N VAL A 308 -6.23 3.44 -7.05
CA VAL A 308 -7.60 2.91 -7.24
C VAL A 308 -7.55 1.38 -7.26
N SER A 309 -8.58 0.71 -6.75
CA SER A 309 -8.72 -0.75 -6.85
C SER A 309 -9.32 -1.15 -8.20
N VAL A 310 -10.49 -0.61 -8.52
CA VAL A 310 -11.16 -0.80 -9.82
C VAL A 310 -11.56 0.57 -10.35
N GLU A 311 -11.06 0.92 -11.53
CA GLU A 311 -11.39 2.19 -12.17
C GLU A 311 -12.83 2.22 -12.66
N GLU A 312 -13.49 3.36 -12.48
CA GLU A 312 -14.79 3.68 -13.06
C GLU A 312 -14.64 4.88 -14.02
N PRO A 313 -14.99 4.73 -15.31
CA PRO A 313 -14.89 5.83 -16.27
C PRO A 313 -15.72 7.05 -15.83
N ASN A 314 -15.20 8.25 -16.07
CA ASN A 314 -15.80 9.52 -15.67
C ASN A 314 -16.13 9.63 -14.17
N CYS A 315 -15.35 8.98 -13.32
CA CYS A 315 -15.50 9.02 -11.88
C CYS A 315 -14.17 9.25 -11.19
N PHE A 316 -14.14 10.17 -10.24
CA PHE A 316 -12.96 10.40 -9.39
C PHE A 316 -12.70 9.21 -8.46
N TRP A 317 -13.77 8.58 -8.00
CA TRP A 317 -13.75 7.48 -7.07
C TRP A 317 -13.79 6.15 -7.79
N GLY A 318 -12.89 5.24 -7.42
CA GLY A 318 -12.97 3.86 -7.88
C GLY A 318 -14.00 3.05 -7.09
N SER A 319 -14.31 1.88 -7.58
CA SER A 319 -15.16 0.91 -6.90
C SER A 319 -14.36 -0.19 -6.21
N SER A 320 -14.99 -0.78 -5.20
CA SER A 320 -14.46 -1.96 -4.48
C SER A 320 -15.06 -3.24 -5.05
N VAL A 321 -14.28 -4.31 -5.04
CA VAL A 321 -14.80 -5.65 -5.35
C VAL A 321 -15.89 -6.07 -4.36
N ILE A 322 -15.86 -5.57 -3.12
CA ILE A 322 -16.88 -5.82 -2.10
C ILE A 322 -18.28 -5.43 -2.62
N GLU A 323 -18.41 -4.30 -3.33
CA GLU A 323 -19.69 -3.83 -3.87
C GLU A 323 -20.37 -4.87 -4.77
N ARG A 324 -19.55 -5.61 -5.54
CA ARG A 324 -20.04 -6.69 -6.42
C ARG A 324 -20.38 -7.97 -5.66
N LEU A 325 -19.77 -8.19 -4.49
CA LEU A 325 -19.98 -9.37 -3.66
C LEU A 325 -21.17 -9.22 -2.69
N ILE A 326 -21.57 -8.00 -2.33
CA ILE A 326 -22.68 -7.74 -1.41
C ILE A 326 -23.98 -8.46 -1.80
N PRO A 327 -24.45 -8.40 -3.06
CA PRO A 327 -25.69 -9.08 -3.46
C PRO A 327 -25.62 -10.59 -3.24
N ILE A 328 -24.49 -11.20 -3.60
CA ILE A 328 -24.28 -12.65 -3.47
C ILE A 328 -24.21 -13.04 -1.98
N GLN A 329 -23.51 -12.24 -1.18
CA GLN A 329 -23.40 -12.47 0.26
C GLN A 329 -24.77 -12.42 0.95
N ARG A 330 -25.63 -11.49 0.55
CA ARG A 330 -27.01 -11.42 1.05
C ARG A 330 -27.81 -12.67 0.67
N ALA A 331 -27.71 -13.10 -0.59
CA ALA A 331 -28.37 -14.30 -1.07
C ALA A 331 -27.87 -15.54 -0.31
N TYR A 332 -26.55 -15.67 -0.12
CA TYR A 332 -25.96 -16.78 0.59
C TYR A 332 -26.44 -16.86 2.06
N ASN A 333 -26.40 -15.74 2.79
CA ASN A 333 -26.90 -15.67 4.16
C ASN A 333 -28.39 -16.03 4.23
N ALA A 334 -29.20 -15.57 3.26
CA ALA A 334 -30.64 -15.86 3.21
C ALA A 334 -30.91 -17.36 2.98
N VAL A 335 -30.20 -18.00 2.04
CA VAL A 335 -30.33 -19.44 1.76
C VAL A 335 -29.90 -20.25 2.97
N LYS A 336 -28.75 -19.93 3.57
CA LYS A 336 -28.18 -20.63 4.72
C LYS A 336 -29.11 -20.54 5.94
N ASN A 337 -29.59 -19.36 6.28
CA ASN A 337 -30.50 -19.17 7.40
C ASN A 337 -31.85 -19.87 7.17
N ARG A 338 -32.42 -19.82 5.95
CA ARG A 338 -33.64 -20.58 5.62
C ARG A 338 -33.42 -22.09 5.75
N LYS A 339 -32.25 -22.61 5.34
CA LYS A 339 -31.89 -24.02 5.53
C LYS A 339 -31.88 -24.36 7.02
N HIS A 340 -31.28 -23.52 7.86
CA HIS A 340 -31.27 -23.72 9.32
C HIS A 340 -32.68 -23.64 9.93
N GLU A 341 -33.48 -22.65 9.56
CA GLU A 341 -34.89 -22.54 10.00
C GLU A 341 -35.68 -23.79 9.61
N PHE A 342 -35.46 -24.31 8.39
CA PHE A 342 -36.13 -25.53 7.94
C PHE A 342 -35.68 -26.75 8.76
N LEU A 343 -34.37 -26.89 9.04
CA LEU A 343 -33.82 -27.94 9.87
C LEU A 343 -34.37 -27.89 11.30
N ASN A 344 -34.48 -26.69 11.88
CA ASN A 344 -35.02 -26.49 13.22
C ASN A 344 -36.50 -26.93 13.28
N ARG A 345 -37.29 -26.55 12.26
CA ARG A 345 -38.68 -26.97 12.16
C ARG A 345 -38.83 -28.48 11.97
N MET A 346 -37.95 -29.08 11.14
CA MET A 346 -37.94 -30.55 10.98
C MET A 346 -37.58 -31.28 12.26
N SER A 347 -36.61 -30.75 13.01
CA SER A 347 -36.13 -31.42 14.25
C SER A 347 -37.15 -31.35 15.37
N MET A 348 -37.94 -30.28 15.43
CA MET A 348 -38.98 -30.14 16.45
C MET A 348 -40.30 -30.78 16.06
N GLY A 349 -40.57 -30.91 14.75
CA GLY A 349 -41.89 -31.35 14.24
C GLY A 349 -43.01 -30.36 14.59
N ILE A 350 -44.17 -30.56 13.97
CA ILE A 350 -45.41 -29.84 14.39
C ILE A 350 -46.29 -30.89 15.08
N LEU A 351 -46.63 -30.63 16.33
CA LEU A 351 -47.59 -31.45 17.03
C LEU A 351 -48.99 -31.04 16.59
N THR A 352 -49.69 -31.94 15.93
CA THR A 352 -51.11 -31.75 15.58
C THR A 352 -51.96 -32.38 16.67
N VAL A 353 -52.86 -31.56 17.24
CA VAL A 353 -53.75 -32.00 18.31
C VAL A 353 -55.17 -31.60 17.94
N GLU A 354 -56.12 -32.39 18.39
CA GLU A 354 -57.55 -32.06 18.27
C GLU A 354 -57.92 -30.94 19.27
N ASP A 355 -58.71 -29.99 18.84
CA ASP A 355 -59.07 -28.86 19.67
C ASP A 355 -59.67 -29.27 21.04
N GLY A 356 -59.10 -28.75 22.13
CA GLY A 356 -59.50 -29.13 23.50
C GLY A 356 -59.06 -30.52 23.97
N SER A 357 -58.20 -31.24 23.23
CA SER A 357 -57.66 -32.54 23.64
C SER A 357 -56.52 -32.47 24.60
N ILE A 358 -55.70 -31.43 24.52
CA ILE A 358 -54.57 -31.15 25.39
C ILE A 358 -54.63 -29.67 25.84
N ASP A 359 -54.05 -29.40 26.97
CA ASP A 359 -53.83 -28.02 27.43
C ASP A 359 -52.67 -27.40 26.64
N THR A 360 -53.03 -26.57 25.65
CA THR A 360 -52.10 -25.93 24.73
C THR A 360 -51.30 -24.83 25.38
N ASP A 361 -51.89 -24.12 26.40
CA ASP A 361 -51.25 -22.98 27.04
C ASP A 361 -50.03 -23.42 27.87
N THR A 362 -50.16 -24.50 28.64
CA THR A 362 -49.02 -25.11 29.37
C THR A 362 -47.99 -25.71 28.42
N LEU A 363 -48.37 -26.16 27.23
CA LEU A 363 -47.42 -26.72 26.25
C LEU A 363 -46.65 -25.60 25.51
N GLU A 364 -47.27 -24.45 25.27
CA GLU A 364 -46.60 -23.27 24.70
C GLU A 364 -45.62 -22.63 25.68
N GLU A 365 -45.99 -22.55 26.98
CA GLU A 365 -45.13 -21.97 28.02
C GLU A 365 -43.92 -22.86 28.34
N GLU A 366 -44.10 -24.16 28.49
CA GLU A 366 -43.02 -25.07 28.93
C GLU A 366 -42.27 -25.74 27.77
N GLY A 367 -42.81 -25.73 26.55
CA GLY A 367 -42.28 -26.40 25.40
C GLY A 367 -42.30 -27.93 25.48
N MET A 368 -41.75 -28.60 24.47
CA MET A 368 -41.58 -30.08 24.41
C MET A 368 -40.21 -30.43 24.95
N SER A 369 -40.09 -30.63 26.27
CA SER A 369 -38.85 -31.10 26.88
C SER A 369 -38.69 -32.64 26.72
N PRO A 370 -37.45 -33.16 26.64
CA PRO A 370 -37.21 -34.59 26.57
C PRO A 370 -37.82 -35.31 27.77
N GLY A 371 -38.64 -36.35 27.50
CA GLY A 371 -39.29 -37.13 28.54
C GLY A 371 -40.61 -36.54 29.06
N LYS A 372 -41.12 -35.45 28.52
CA LYS A 372 -42.42 -34.89 28.86
C LYS A 372 -43.56 -35.83 28.51
N VAL A 373 -44.42 -36.10 29.46
CA VAL A 373 -45.63 -36.93 29.29
C VAL A 373 -46.79 -36.03 28.85
N LEU A 374 -47.31 -36.28 27.66
CA LEU A 374 -48.49 -35.57 27.15
C LEU A 374 -49.76 -36.37 27.54
N VAL A 375 -50.59 -35.75 28.35
CA VAL A 375 -51.90 -36.32 28.75
C VAL A 375 -52.96 -35.69 27.85
N TYR A 376 -53.69 -36.54 27.08
CA TYR A 376 -54.74 -36.10 26.20
C TYR A 376 -56.10 -36.68 26.65
N ARG A 377 -57.18 -35.98 26.26
CA ARG A 377 -58.54 -36.33 26.68
C ARG A 377 -58.97 -37.70 26.14
N GLN A 378 -59.61 -38.50 27.00
CA GLN A 378 -60.11 -39.80 26.63
C GLN A 378 -61.19 -39.69 25.50
N GLY A 379 -60.97 -40.39 24.40
CA GLY A 379 -61.87 -40.34 23.24
C GLY A 379 -61.46 -39.35 22.13
N ALA A 380 -60.46 -38.52 22.39
CA ALA A 380 -59.86 -37.69 21.35
C ALA A 380 -58.82 -38.43 20.53
N ASN A 381 -58.52 -38.00 19.34
CA ASN A 381 -57.48 -38.60 18.52
C ASN A 381 -56.10 -38.40 19.17
N LYS A 382 -55.23 -39.37 19.01
CA LYS A 382 -53.86 -39.28 19.54
C LYS A 382 -53.10 -38.14 18.87
N PRO A 383 -52.41 -37.31 19.65
CA PRO A 383 -51.53 -36.31 19.09
C PRO A 383 -50.53 -36.93 18.13
N GLU A 384 -50.41 -36.35 16.95
CA GLU A 384 -49.47 -36.80 15.93
C GLU A 384 -48.43 -35.70 15.63
N ILE A 385 -47.19 -36.15 15.42
CA ILE A 385 -46.15 -35.24 14.97
C ILE A 385 -46.13 -35.25 13.45
N MET A 386 -46.45 -34.11 12.87
CA MET A 386 -46.34 -33.92 11.43
C MET A 386 -44.85 -33.65 11.08
N ASN A 387 -44.26 -34.59 10.34
CA ASN A 387 -42.91 -34.46 9.84
C ASN A 387 -42.92 -33.79 8.46
N TYR A 388 -42.05 -32.82 8.26
CA TYR A 388 -41.92 -32.07 7.00
C TYR A 388 -41.18 -32.81 5.87
N GLY A 389 -40.96 -34.09 5.95
CA GLY A 389 -40.21 -34.84 4.91
C GLY A 389 -38.70 -34.64 4.96
N SER A 390 -38.03 -34.84 3.84
CA SER A 390 -36.58 -34.63 3.72
C SER A 390 -36.23 -33.19 3.31
N ILE A 391 -35.03 -32.75 3.63
CA ILE A 391 -34.50 -31.45 3.18
C ILE A 391 -34.49 -31.47 1.63
N PRO A 392 -35.04 -30.43 0.98
CA PRO A 392 -34.91 -30.27 -0.46
C PRO A 392 -33.43 -30.15 -0.87
N THR A 393 -32.99 -31.03 -1.78
CA THR A 393 -31.62 -31.02 -2.32
C THR A 393 -31.26 -29.71 -3.05
N ASP A 394 -32.27 -28.90 -3.39
CA ASP A 394 -32.09 -27.64 -4.07
C ASP A 394 -31.39 -26.57 -3.21
N PHE A 395 -31.50 -26.66 -1.87
CA PHE A 395 -30.72 -25.79 -0.98
C PHE A 395 -29.21 -26.02 -1.11
N GLU A 396 -28.78 -27.27 -1.24
CA GLU A 396 -27.36 -27.60 -1.37
C GLU A 396 -26.82 -27.15 -2.74
N LYS A 397 -27.57 -27.40 -3.80
CA LYS A 397 -27.19 -26.96 -5.15
C LYS A 397 -27.11 -25.43 -5.27
N GLU A 398 -28.02 -24.71 -4.62
CA GLU A 398 -28.00 -23.25 -4.62
C GLU A 398 -26.83 -22.71 -3.79
N GLU A 399 -26.54 -23.32 -2.65
CA GLU A 399 -25.37 -22.98 -1.82
C GLU A 399 -24.07 -23.18 -2.62
N GLU A 400 -23.90 -24.31 -3.31
CA GLU A 400 -22.74 -24.58 -4.17
C GLU A 400 -22.60 -23.56 -5.32
N LYS A 401 -23.72 -23.19 -5.98
CA LYS A 401 -23.70 -22.17 -7.02
C LYS A 401 -23.27 -20.80 -6.49
N LEU A 402 -23.81 -20.37 -5.35
CA LEU A 402 -23.45 -19.08 -4.76
C LEU A 402 -21.96 -19.04 -4.35
N VAL A 403 -21.42 -20.17 -3.85
CA VAL A 403 -19.97 -20.27 -3.58
C VAL A 403 -19.15 -20.18 -4.87
N ALA A 404 -19.57 -20.81 -5.95
CA ALA A 404 -18.94 -20.67 -7.25
C ALA A 404 -19.01 -19.25 -7.81
N GLU A 405 -20.14 -18.55 -7.61
CA GLU A 405 -20.29 -17.14 -8.00
C GLU A 405 -19.37 -16.21 -7.21
N PHE A 406 -19.13 -16.45 -5.90
CA PHE A 406 -18.11 -15.72 -5.14
C PHE A 406 -16.75 -15.80 -5.80
N THR A 407 -16.35 -17.01 -6.19
CA THR A 407 -15.07 -17.26 -6.86
C THR A 407 -15.02 -16.56 -8.22
N GLN A 408 -16.08 -16.68 -9.01
CA GLN A 408 -16.13 -16.09 -10.35
C GLN A 408 -16.07 -14.57 -10.33
N ILE A 409 -16.76 -13.91 -9.41
CA ILE A 409 -16.85 -12.43 -9.34
C ILE A 409 -15.64 -11.85 -8.64
N SER A 410 -15.16 -12.46 -7.55
CA SER A 410 -13.98 -11.97 -6.82
C SER A 410 -12.67 -12.15 -7.57
N GLY A 411 -12.61 -13.15 -8.47
CA GLY A 411 -11.37 -13.59 -9.10
C GLY A 411 -10.43 -14.35 -8.17
N VAL A 412 -10.90 -14.72 -6.97
CA VAL A 412 -10.15 -15.51 -5.98
C VAL A 412 -10.67 -16.94 -6.04
N THR A 413 -9.83 -17.89 -6.44
CA THR A 413 -10.22 -19.29 -6.56
C THR A 413 -10.18 -20.02 -5.22
N GLU A 414 -10.83 -21.19 -5.15
CA GLU A 414 -10.76 -22.07 -3.97
C GLU A 414 -9.31 -22.45 -3.62
N THR A 415 -8.44 -22.53 -4.60
CA THR A 415 -7.00 -22.79 -4.38
C THR A 415 -6.33 -21.75 -3.51
N MET A 416 -6.83 -20.52 -3.51
CA MET A 416 -6.37 -19.45 -2.63
C MET A 416 -6.98 -19.50 -1.23
N LEU A 417 -8.20 -20.01 -1.11
CA LEU A 417 -8.96 -19.97 0.14
C LEU A 417 -8.77 -21.21 1.00
N THR A 418 -8.50 -22.36 0.38
CA THR A 418 -8.35 -23.63 1.07
C THR A 418 -7.03 -24.30 0.71
N SER A 419 -6.31 -24.79 1.74
CA SER A 419 -5.15 -25.65 1.55
C SER A 419 -5.51 -27.08 1.06
N ASN A 420 -6.80 -27.40 0.96
CA ASN A 420 -7.32 -28.69 0.52
C ASN A 420 -7.56 -28.71 -1.00
N ILE A 421 -6.50 -28.53 -1.76
CA ILE A 421 -6.56 -28.85 -3.18
C ILE A 421 -6.50 -30.37 -3.29
N ASN A 422 -7.44 -30.96 -4.00
CA ASN A 422 -7.27 -32.32 -4.56
C ASN A 422 -6.18 -32.24 -5.65
N THR A 423 -4.95 -31.84 -5.23
CA THR A 423 -3.76 -31.73 -6.10
C THR A 423 -3.28 -33.09 -6.61
N ALA A 424 -3.84 -34.18 -6.11
CA ALA A 424 -3.46 -35.53 -6.52
C ALA A 424 -3.59 -35.78 -8.03
N ASN A 425 -4.35 -34.98 -8.76
CA ASN A 425 -4.61 -35.13 -10.19
C ASN A 425 -4.15 -33.94 -11.07
N LEU A 426 -3.57 -32.88 -10.51
CA LEU A 426 -3.09 -31.75 -11.30
C LEU A 426 -1.58 -31.87 -11.52
N SER A 427 -1.14 -31.73 -12.77
CA SER A 427 0.30 -31.61 -13.07
C SER A 427 0.82 -30.27 -12.55
N GLY A 428 2.10 -30.19 -12.18
CA GLY A 428 2.72 -28.93 -11.75
C GLY A 428 2.52 -27.79 -12.75
N VAL A 429 2.54 -28.10 -14.06
CA VAL A 429 2.29 -27.14 -15.15
C VAL A 429 0.84 -26.64 -15.13
N ALA A 430 -0.14 -27.50 -14.86
CA ALA A 430 -1.54 -27.08 -14.77
C ALA A 430 -1.76 -26.14 -13.58
N LEU A 431 -1.10 -26.38 -12.45
CA LEU A 431 -1.13 -25.50 -11.29
C LEU A 431 -0.48 -24.13 -11.60
N GLU A 432 0.68 -24.11 -12.28
CA GLU A 432 1.34 -22.87 -12.72
C GLU A 432 0.40 -22.04 -13.61
N LEU A 433 -0.28 -22.64 -14.58
CA LEU A 433 -1.23 -21.96 -15.46
C LEU A 433 -2.44 -21.38 -14.71
N LEU A 434 -2.96 -22.11 -13.72
CA LEU A 434 -4.04 -21.60 -12.87
C LEU A 434 -3.60 -20.36 -12.07
N ILE A 435 -2.42 -20.39 -11.47
CA ILE A 435 -1.85 -19.28 -10.73
C ILE A 435 -1.62 -18.08 -11.67
N GLU A 436 -1.14 -18.30 -12.88
CA GLU A 436 -0.97 -17.26 -13.88
C GLU A 436 -2.30 -16.62 -14.28
N GLN A 437 -3.34 -17.43 -14.50
CA GLN A 437 -4.68 -16.93 -14.80
C GLN A 437 -5.26 -16.09 -13.65
N GLU A 438 -5.04 -16.51 -12.40
CA GLU A 438 -5.44 -15.74 -11.22
C GLU A 438 -4.70 -14.40 -11.13
N ASN A 439 -3.39 -14.41 -11.40
CA ASN A 439 -2.57 -13.21 -11.40
C ASN A 439 -3.04 -12.21 -12.47
N ASN A 440 -3.43 -12.69 -13.64
CA ASN A 440 -3.94 -11.84 -14.72
C ASN A 440 -5.24 -11.10 -14.32
N ARG A 441 -6.06 -11.66 -13.43
CA ARG A 441 -7.26 -10.99 -12.91
C ARG A 441 -6.96 -9.84 -11.95
N LEU A 442 -5.80 -9.88 -11.28
CA LEU A 442 -5.34 -8.83 -10.38
C LEU A 442 -4.49 -7.77 -11.08
N SER A 443 -4.13 -7.98 -12.35
CA SER A 443 -3.18 -7.12 -13.08
C SER A 443 -3.56 -5.65 -13.07
N CYS A 444 -4.84 -5.31 -13.25
CA CYS A 444 -5.30 -3.92 -13.22
C CYS A 444 -5.03 -3.25 -11.86
N SER A 445 -5.32 -3.94 -10.74
CA SER A 445 -5.03 -3.40 -9.39
C SER A 445 -3.52 -3.30 -9.14
N VAL A 446 -2.74 -4.25 -9.68
CA VAL A 446 -1.26 -4.24 -9.63
C VAL A 446 -0.70 -3.04 -10.37
N ASP A 447 -1.19 -2.76 -11.57
CA ASP A 447 -0.72 -1.63 -12.39
C ASP A 447 -1.02 -0.30 -11.71
N GLN A 448 -2.17 -0.18 -11.02
CA GLN A 448 -2.47 1.01 -10.21
C GLN A 448 -1.47 1.22 -9.06
N ILE A 449 -1.04 0.14 -8.39
CA ILE A 449 0.01 0.22 -7.38
C ILE A 449 1.34 0.66 -8.01
N LYS A 450 1.69 0.11 -9.18
CA LYS A 450 2.91 0.47 -9.90
C LYS A 450 2.91 1.95 -10.29
N TYR A 451 1.81 2.45 -10.88
CA TYR A 451 1.66 3.86 -11.22
C TYR A 451 1.78 4.77 -9.99
N ALA A 452 1.16 4.40 -8.88
CA ALA A 452 1.27 5.16 -7.64
C ALA A 452 2.72 5.20 -7.14
N VAL A 453 3.44 4.07 -7.14
CA VAL A 453 4.85 4.00 -6.70
C VAL A 453 5.77 4.79 -7.63
N GLN A 454 5.55 4.73 -8.94
CA GLN A 454 6.29 5.53 -9.91
C GLN A 454 6.08 7.04 -9.66
N ALA A 455 4.84 7.46 -9.46
CA ALA A 455 4.51 8.84 -9.13
C ALA A 455 5.12 9.28 -7.79
N ILE A 456 5.12 8.42 -6.77
CA ILE A 456 5.79 8.67 -5.49
C ILE A 456 7.29 8.95 -5.72
N GLY A 457 7.96 8.11 -6.52
CA GLY A 457 9.37 8.29 -6.85
C GLY A 457 9.64 9.62 -7.55
N LYS A 458 8.83 9.97 -8.57
CA LYS A 458 8.92 11.27 -9.27
C LYS A 458 8.75 12.45 -8.31
N HIS A 459 7.72 12.43 -7.45
CA HIS A 459 7.48 13.49 -6.47
C HIS A 459 8.63 13.63 -5.47
N ILE A 460 9.18 12.53 -4.99
CA ILE A 460 10.34 12.52 -4.09
C ILE A 460 11.53 13.24 -4.72
N LEU A 461 11.90 12.89 -5.96
CA LEU A 461 13.03 13.51 -6.66
C LEU A 461 12.80 15.00 -6.91
N LYS A 462 11.58 15.39 -7.33
CA LYS A 462 11.20 16.81 -7.53
C LYS A 462 11.31 17.62 -6.24
N LEU A 463 10.85 17.08 -5.11
CA LEU A 463 10.97 17.75 -3.79
C LEU A 463 12.43 17.90 -3.36
N TYR A 464 13.28 16.88 -3.54
CA TYR A 464 14.70 17.02 -3.25
C TYR A 464 15.39 18.03 -4.20
N LYS A 465 15.04 18.04 -5.47
CA LYS A 465 15.54 19.02 -6.44
C LYS A 465 15.16 20.44 -6.03
N GLN A 466 13.97 20.63 -5.45
CA GLN A 466 13.49 21.95 -5.01
C GLN A 466 14.08 22.38 -3.67
N PHE A 467 14.18 21.50 -2.69
CA PHE A 467 14.45 21.85 -1.29
C PHE A 467 15.81 21.41 -0.75
N ALA A 468 16.53 20.50 -1.39
CA ALA A 468 17.80 19.97 -0.90
C ALA A 468 19.00 20.88 -1.25
N GLY A 469 18.97 22.14 -0.81
CA GLY A 469 20.03 23.12 -1.10
C GLY A 469 21.36 22.89 -0.34
N THR A 470 21.36 22.06 0.72
CA THR A 470 22.55 21.72 1.51
C THR A 470 23.02 20.31 1.20
N ASN A 471 24.33 20.04 1.39
CA ASN A 471 24.86 18.68 1.25
C ASN A 471 24.20 17.75 2.27
N ARG A 472 23.65 16.66 1.78
CA ARG A 472 22.93 15.64 2.56
C ARG A 472 23.67 14.32 2.54
N ILE A 473 23.55 13.60 3.64
CA ILE A 473 24.14 12.25 3.79
C ILE A 473 23.05 11.23 3.47
N CYS A 474 23.32 10.38 2.50
CA CYS A 474 22.49 9.22 2.20
C CYS A 474 23.25 7.95 2.55
N LYS A 475 22.56 7.02 3.23
CA LYS A 475 23.11 5.70 3.56
C LYS A 475 22.52 4.68 2.60
N ILE A 476 23.37 3.92 1.96
CA ILE A 476 22.99 2.80 1.11
C ILE A 476 23.59 1.54 1.70
N ILE A 477 22.84 0.47 1.64
CA ILE A 477 23.36 -0.86 1.88
C ILE A 477 23.91 -1.33 0.53
N GLY A 478 25.24 -1.37 0.40
CA GLY A 478 25.92 -1.90 -0.78
C GLY A 478 25.55 -3.37 -1.01
N GLN A 479 25.83 -3.86 -2.21
CA GLN A 479 25.59 -5.28 -2.56
C GLN A 479 26.33 -6.24 -1.61
N ASP A 480 27.39 -5.78 -0.96
CA ASP A 480 28.20 -6.53 -0.01
C ASP A 480 27.70 -6.45 1.44
N GLY A 481 26.53 -5.86 1.68
CA GLY A 481 26.03 -5.60 3.03
C GLY A 481 26.80 -4.48 3.77
N SER A 482 27.77 -3.81 3.12
CA SER A 482 28.45 -2.65 3.64
C SER A 482 27.54 -1.42 3.61
N VAL A 483 27.65 -0.56 4.64
CA VAL A 483 26.93 0.71 4.64
C VAL A 483 27.81 1.75 3.96
N GLU A 484 27.44 2.08 2.73
CA GLU A 484 28.06 3.18 2.00
C GLU A 484 27.35 4.49 2.33
N MET A 485 28.13 5.53 2.58
CA MET A 485 27.63 6.89 2.78
C MET A 485 28.04 7.74 1.59
N PHE A 486 27.07 8.38 0.95
CA PHE A 486 27.37 9.35 -0.08
C PHE A 486 26.71 10.69 0.23
N TYR A 487 27.33 11.76 -0.25
CA TYR A 487 26.80 13.11 -0.12
C TYR A 487 26.14 13.52 -1.43
N PHE A 488 24.99 14.16 -1.34
CA PHE A 488 24.30 14.73 -2.49
C PHE A 488 23.65 16.06 -2.16
N LYS A 489 23.39 16.84 -3.19
CA LYS A 489 22.64 18.09 -3.13
C LYS A 489 21.68 18.16 -4.33
N ASN A 490 20.84 19.18 -4.38
CA ASN A 490 19.85 19.38 -5.45
C ASN A 490 20.46 19.39 -6.87
N SER A 491 21.69 19.91 -7.04
CA SER A 491 22.38 19.95 -8.34
C SER A 491 22.76 18.57 -8.89
N ASP A 492 22.81 17.54 -8.03
CA ASP A 492 23.23 16.20 -8.41
C ASP A 492 22.06 15.35 -8.90
N ILE A 493 20.82 15.90 -8.83
CA ILE A 493 19.60 15.29 -9.35
C ILE A 493 19.31 15.87 -10.74
N GLY A 494 19.70 15.14 -11.79
CA GLY A 494 19.53 15.57 -13.17
C GLY A 494 18.13 15.31 -13.70
N THR A 495 17.74 14.03 -13.73
CA THR A 495 16.48 13.56 -14.28
C THR A 495 15.56 13.02 -13.18
N ASP A 496 14.26 13.17 -13.37
CA ASP A 496 13.17 12.65 -12.55
C ASP A 496 12.39 11.52 -13.24
N ASP A 497 12.91 10.99 -14.36
CA ASP A 497 12.31 9.87 -15.07
C ASP A 497 12.47 8.56 -14.30
N VAL A 498 11.52 8.33 -13.40
CA VAL A 498 11.45 7.11 -12.59
C VAL A 498 10.77 6.01 -13.37
N VAL A 499 11.42 4.86 -13.41
CA VAL A 499 10.90 3.61 -13.99
C VAL A 499 10.94 2.54 -12.91
N LEU A 500 10.01 1.62 -12.99
CA LEU A 500 10.04 0.47 -12.11
C LEU A 500 10.91 -0.62 -12.73
N GLU A 501 11.82 -1.18 -11.96
CA GLU A 501 12.54 -2.36 -12.39
C GLU A 501 11.54 -3.51 -12.52
N THR A 502 11.42 -4.06 -13.73
CA THR A 502 10.61 -5.24 -14.04
C THR A 502 11.24 -6.51 -13.44
N ALA A 503 11.29 -6.57 -12.11
CA ALA A 503 11.53 -7.83 -11.44
C ALA A 503 10.18 -8.49 -11.21
N ASN A 504 9.90 -9.52 -11.97
CA ASN A 504 8.77 -10.45 -11.93
C ASN A 504 7.54 -9.99 -11.13
N GLU A 505 6.51 -9.59 -11.87
CA GLU A 505 5.56 -8.55 -11.53
C GLU A 505 4.47 -8.96 -10.54
N ILE A 506 4.20 -10.22 -10.41
CA ILE A 506 3.21 -10.74 -9.48
C ILE A 506 3.87 -11.88 -8.72
N GLY A 507 4.37 -11.52 -7.54
CA GLY A 507 4.78 -12.44 -6.52
C GLY A 507 5.13 -13.85 -6.94
N ASP A 508 6.20 -14.05 -7.71
CA ASP A 508 6.82 -15.37 -7.73
C ASP A 508 7.04 -15.77 -6.29
N THR A 509 6.25 -16.71 -5.82
CA THR A 509 6.50 -17.31 -4.50
C THR A 509 7.94 -17.81 -4.48
N LEU A 510 8.56 -17.88 -3.31
CA LEU A 510 9.89 -18.48 -3.16
C LEU A 510 9.97 -19.85 -3.84
N ALA A 511 8.86 -20.59 -3.86
CA ALA A 511 8.75 -21.89 -4.53
C ALA A 511 8.81 -21.76 -6.08
N GLN A 512 8.14 -20.77 -6.66
CA GLN A 512 8.17 -20.51 -8.10
C GLN A 512 9.55 -20.02 -8.55
N LYS A 513 10.17 -19.10 -7.80
CA LYS A 513 11.56 -18.67 -8.04
C LYS A 513 12.53 -19.82 -8.01
N ARG A 514 12.38 -20.72 -7.02
CA ARG A 514 13.17 -21.95 -6.94
C ARG A 514 12.96 -22.84 -8.15
N SER A 515 11.71 -23.09 -8.55
CA SER A 515 11.37 -23.88 -9.73
C SER A 515 11.97 -23.30 -11.00
N MET A 516 11.88 -21.99 -11.19
CA MET A 516 12.45 -21.29 -12.35
C MET A 516 13.98 -21.38 -12.38
N ILE A 517 14.63 -21.20 -11.25
CA ILE A 517 16.10 -21.34 -11.14
C ILE A 517 16.52 -22.79 -11.48
N PHE A 518 15.80 -23.80 -10.98
CA PHE A 518 16.08 -25.19 -11.32
C PHE A 518 15.88 -25.46 -12.81
N LYS A 519 14.82 -24.93 -13.42
CA LYS A 519 14.60 -25.04 -14.88
C LYS A 519 15.73 -24.37 -15.69
N LEU A 520 16.25 -23.21 -15.23
CA LEU A 520 17.40 -22.54 -15.86
C LEU A 520 18.70 -23.35 -15.70
N LEU A 521 18.88 -24.00 -14.55
CA LEU A 521 20.00 -24.92 -14.31
C LEU A 521 19.92 -26.15 -15.20
N GLU A 522 18.76 -26.78 -15.31
CA GLU A 522 18.52 -27.96 -16.19
C GLU A 522 18.71 -27.59 -17.66
N ALA A 523 18.29 -26.40 -18.07
CA ALA A 523 18.49 -25.89 -19.43
C ALA A 523 19.95 -25.50 -19.73
N GLY A 524 20.85 -25.54 -18.73
CA GLY A 524 22.27 -25.18 -18.89
C GLY A 524 22.54 -23.68 -19.11
N LEU A 525 21.52 -22.83 -18.97
CA LEU A 525 21.64 -21.39 -19.24
C LEU A 525 22.46 -20.62 -18.20
N LEU A 526 22.71 -21.23 -17.04
CA LEU A 526 23.54 -20.67 -15.96
C LEU A 526 24.98 -21.19 -15.98
N ALA A 527 25.31 -22.08 -16.91
CA ALA A 527 26.64 -22.64 -17.06
C ALA A 527 27.41 -21.95 -18.19
N ASP A 528 28.71 -21.86 -18.06
CA ASP A 528 29.63 -21.38 -19.08
C ASP A 528 29.75 -22.40 -20.23
N GLU A 529 30.42 -22.05 -21.33
CA GLU A 529 30.70 -22.94 -22.48
C GLU A 529 31.42 -24.24 -22.06
N SER A 530 32.07 -24.26 -20.90
CA SER A 530 32.71 -25.43 -20.31
C SER A 530 31.79 -26.30 -19.42
N GLY A 531 30.50 -25.93 -19.30
CA GLY A 531 29.53 -26.62 -18.45
C GLY A 531 29.70 -26.37 -16.94
N LYS A 532 30.54 -25.42 -16.54
CA LYS A 532 30.76 -25.04 -15.15
C LYS A 532 30.00 -23.77 -14.81
N ILE A 533 29.39 -23.73 -13.62
CA ILE A 533 28.71 -22.55 -13.08
C ILE A 533 29.77 -21.66 -12.43
N SER A 534 29.87 -20.39 -12.84
CA SER A 534 30.81 -19.43 -12.24
C SER A 534 30.40 -19.16 -10.78
N ASN A 535 31.37 -18.89 -9.90
CA ASN A 535 31.12 -18.59 -8.48
C ASN A 535 30.17 -17.41 -8.30
N ARG A 536 30.26 -16.39 -9.17
CA ARG A 536 29.37 -15.22 -9.16
C ARG A 536 27.91 -15.57 -9.48
N VAL A 537 27.67 -16.44 -10.46
CA VAL A 537 26.34 -16.94 -10.78
C VAL A 537 25.80 -17.81 -9.66
N ARG A 538 26.65 -18.65 -9.06
CA ARG A 538 26.31 -19.51 -7.91
C ARG A 538 25.88 -18.69 -6.69
N SER A 539 26.66 -17.69 -6.30
CA SER A 539 26.36 -16.81 -5.16
C SER A 539 25.04 -16.07 -5.39
N LYS A 540 24.83 -15.50 -6.58
CA LYS A 540 23.61 -14.79 -6.94
C LYS A 540 22.38 -15.72 -7.00
N THR A 541 22.58 -16.96 -7.42
CA THR A 541 21.54 -18.00 -7.42
C THR A 541 21.13 -18.38 -6.00
N LEU A 542 22.09 -18.53 -5.08
CA LEU A 542 21.82 -18.83 -3.68
C LEU A 542 21.10 -17.67 -2.98
N GLU A 543 21.50 -16.42 -3.26
CA GLU A 543 20.79 -15.23 -2.79
C GLU A 543 19.32 -15.19 -3.27
N MET A 544 19.09 -15.49 -4.56
CA MET A 544 17.74 -15.58 -5.13
C MET A 544 16.90 -16.73 -4.53
N LEU A 545 17.53 -17.82 -4.11
CA LEU A 545 16.89 -18.94 -3.44
C LEU A 545 16.50 -18.62 -1.98
N GLY A 546 16.92 -17.46 -1.47
CA GLY A 546 16.61 -17.02 -0.11
C GLY A 546 17.59 -17.55 0.95
N TYR A 547 18.74 -18.10 0.54
CA TYR A 547 19.83 -18.35 1.46
C TYR A 547 20.49 -17.01 1.78
N GLY A 548 20.49 -16.63 3.05
CA GLY A 548 20.96 -15.32 3.48
C GLY A 548 22.49 -15.18 3.30
N ILE A 549 22.96 -13.94 3.36
CA ILE A 549 24.38 -13.54 3.25
C ILE A 549 25.29 -14.34 4.19
N TRP A 550 24.76 -14.90 5.28
CA TRP A 550 25.52 -15.68 6.27
C TRP A 550 26.06 -17.02 5.73
N GLU A 551 25.36 -17.67 4.82
CA GLU A 551 25.79 -18.95 4.27
C GLU A 551 26.80 -18.77 3.13
N THR A 552 26.75 -17.61 2.46
CA THR A 552 27.69 -17.22 1.41
C THR A 552 28.94 -16.55 1.97
N GLN A 553 28.90 -15.95 3.16
CA GLN A 553 30.04 -15.28 3.80
C GLN A 553 31.21 -16.22 4.13
N ASN A 554 30.98 -17.50 4.24
CA ASN A 554 32.00 -18.51 4.54
C ASN A 554 32.51 -19.26 3.30
N ASP A 555 32.01 -18.96 2.10
CA ASP A 555 32.54 -19.53 0.87
C ASP A 555 33.89 -18.85 0.56
N ILE A 556 34.98 -19.67 0.59
CA ILE A 556 36.32 -19.19 0.33
C ILE A 556 36.44 -18.45 -1.01
N GLY A 557 35.69 -18.90 -2.04
CA GLY A 557 35.66 -18.25 -3.35
C GLY A 557 35.08 -16.85 -3.28
N GLU A 558 34.01 -16.62 -2.49
CA GLU A 558 33.43 -15.29 -2.32
C GLU A 558 34.32 -14.35 -1.50
N LEU A 559 35.01 -14.88 -0.50
CA LEU A 559 36.00 -14.10 0.25
C LEU A 559 37.13 -13.62 -0.65
N HIS A 560 37.56 -14.45 -1.62
CA HIS A 560 38.56 -14.04 -2.61
C HIS A 560 38.02 -13.00 -3.59
N MET A 561 36.76 -13.10 -4.05
CA MET A 561 36.12 -12.07 -4.89
C MET A 561 36.08 -10.72 -4.16
N ARG A 562 35.59 -10.71 -2.91
CA ARG A 562 35.51 -9.48 -2.11
C ARG A 562 36.90 -8.88 -1.85
N LYS A 563 37.89 -9.74 -1.68
CA LYS A 563 39.28 -9.28 -1.53
C LYS A 563 39.76 -8.63 -2.83
N ALA A 564 39.51 -9.24 -3.97
CA ALA A 564 39.88 -8.69 -5.28
C ALA A 564 39.19 -7.35 -5.56
N ASP A 565 37.89 -7.23 -5.23
CA ASP A 565 37.17 -5.96 -5.33
C ASP A 565 37.77 -4.86 -4.45
N LYS A 566 38.12 -5.21 -3.20
CA LYS A 566 38.76 -4.27 -2.29
C LYS A 566 40.13 -3.84 -2.79
N GLU A 567 40.91 -4.77 -3.37
CA GLU A 567 42.21 -4.49 -4.00
C GLU A 567 42.02 -3.56 -5.23
N ASN A 568 40.98 -3.77 -6.04
CA ASN A 568 40.59 -2.90 -7.15
C ASN A 568 40.36 -1.46 -6.68
N LEU A 569 39.58 -1.25 -5.63
CA LEU A 569 39.32 0.07 -5.07
C LEU A 569 40.60 0.73 -4.52
N GLN A 570 41.45 -0.01 -3.81
CA GLN A 570 42.70 0.52 -3.28
C GLN A 570 43.71 0.86 -4.39
N MET A 571 43.75 0.07 -5.47
CA MET A 571 44.58 0.35 -6.64
C MET A 571 44.12 1.56 -7.44
N LEU A 572 42.82 1.87 -7.42
CA LEU A 572 42.29 3.12 -8.01
C LEU A 572 42.86 4.36 -7.31
N ASP A 573 43.08 4.28 -5.98
CA ASP A 573 43.74 5.33 -5.21
C ASP A 573 45.28 5.40 -5.46
N GLY A 574 45.79 4.59 -6.36
CA GLY A 574 47.22 4.56 -6.74
C GLY A 574 48.09 3.70 -5.83
N ASN A 575 47.53 2.90 -4.93
CA ASN A 575 48.23 2.05 -4.00
C ASN A 575 48.38 0.62 -4.55
N LEU A 576 49.60 0.24 -4.99
CA LEU A 576 49.86 -1.13 -5.44
C LEU A 576 49.67 -2.11 -4.27
N GLN A 577 48.80 -3.10 -4.47
CA GLN A 577 48.52 -4.14 -3.49
C GLN A 577 49.48 -5.32 -3.67
N LYS A 578 49.86 -5.95 -2.54
CA LYS A 578 50.77 -7.11 -2.54
C LYS A 578 49.96 -8.40 -2.71
N VAL A 579 50.31 -9.20 -3.72
CA VAL A 579 49.73 -10.52 -3.94
C VAL A 579 50.18 -11.50 -2.85
N LEU A 580 49.23 -12.24 -2.28
CA LEU A 580 49.50 -13.25 -1.26
C LEU A 580 49.45 -14.65 -1.88
N GLY A 581 50.34 -15.55 -1.44
CA GLY A 581 50.38 -16.94 -1.94
C GLY A 581 49.18 -17.82 -1.56
N ILE A 582 48.26 -17.29 -0.73
CA ILE A 582 46.99 -17.95 -0.35
C ILE A 582 45.84 -17.56 -1.25
N ASP A 583 46.06 -16.59 -2.17
CA ASP A 583 44.98 -16.08 -3.03
C ASP A 583 44.64 -17.08 -4.12
N ASP A 584 43.36 -17.17 -4.46
CA ASP A 584 42.93 -17.86 -5.69
C ASP A 584 43.31 -16.98 -6.90
N HIS A 585 44.52 -17.19 -7.39
CA HIS A 585 45.12 -16.35 -8.43
C HIS A 585 44.29 -16.31 -9.69
N LYS A 586 43.59 -17.40 -10.05
CA LYS A 586 42.76 -17.45 -11.23
C LYS A 586 41.55 -16.53 -11.08
N LEU A 587 40.85 -16.63 -9.97
CA LEU A 587 39.68 -15.83 -9.62
C LEU A 587 40.05 -14.34 -9.53
N HIS A 588 41.17 -13.99 -8.87
CA HIS A 588 41.66 -12.61 -8.78
C HIS A 588 41.96 -12.02 -10.18
N ILE A 589 42.60 -12.79 -11.07
CA ILE A 589 42.89 -12.35 -12.44
C ILE A 589 41.60 -12.04 -13.18
N ASP A 590 40.59 -12.94 -13.09
CA ASP A 590 39.34 -12.76 -13.78
C ASP A 590 38.55 -11.53 -13.27
N GLU A 591 38.55 -11.29 -11.95
CA GLU A 591 37.90 -10.12 -11.34
C GLU A 591 38.64 -8.80 -11.64
N HIS A 592 39.97 -8.78 -11.60
CA HIS A 592 40.72 -7.58 -11.99
C HIS A 592 40.57 -7.24 -13.48
N ILE A 593 40.51 -8.23 -14.36
CA ILE A 593 40.26 -8.02 -15.80
C ILE A 593 38.81 -7.52 -16.00
N ALA A 594 37.81 -8.11 -15.34
CA ALA A 594 36.43 -7.68 -15.40
C ALA A 594 36.29 -6.21 -14.94
N PHE A 595 36.98 -5.83 -13.88
CA PHE A 595 37.00 -4.45 -13.40
C PHE A 595 37.66 -3.49 -14.41
N MET A 596 38.81 -3.87 -14.98
CA MET A 596 39.49 -3.06 -16.00
C MET A 596 38.69 -2.85 -17.29
N LEU A 597 37.82 -3.79 -17.64
CA LEU A 597 36.87 -3.66 -18.76
C LEU A 597 35.64 -2.82 -18.41
N GLY A 598 35.47 -2.46 -17.14
CA GLY A 598 34.38 -1.63 -16.65
C GLY A 598 34.56 -0.15 -17.02
N VAL A 599 33.43 0.54 -17.24
CA VAL A 599 33.39 1.97 -17.61
C VAL A 599 34.06 2.86 -16.57
N GLU A 600 34.01 2.48 -15.31
CA GLU A 600 34.54 3.24 -14.16
C GLU A 600 36.08 3.26 -14.18
N PHE A 601 36.71 2.13 -14.50
CA PHE A 601 38.15 2.06 -14.68
C PHE A 601 38.61 2.85 -15.91
N GLU A 602 37.91 2.73 -17.03
CA GLU A 602 38.25 3.44 -18.26
C GLU A 602 38.27 4.96 -18.10
N LYS A 603 37.38 5.50 -17.28
CA LYS A 603 37.33 6.93 -16.92
C LYS A 603 38.56 7.36 -16.12
N GLN A 604 38.88 6.61 -15.08
CA GLN A 604 40.00 6.93 -14.19
C GLN A 604 41.36 6.69 -14.89
N ALA A 605 41.45 5.70 -15.76
CA ALA A 605 42.63 5.45 -16.59
C ALA A 605 42.93 6.58 -17.61
N LYS A 606 41.87 7.26 -18.12
CA LYS A 606 42.03 8.48 -18.95
C LYS A 606 42.55 9.66 -18.15
N ALA A 607 42.16 9.77 -16.86
CA ALA A 607 42.65 10.81 -15.96
C ALA A 607 44.07 10.52 -15.44
N ASN A 608 44.40 9.24 -15.26
CA ASN A 608 45.71 8.81 -14.74
C ASN A 608 46.24 7.58 -15.51
N PRO A 609 47.07 7.79 -16.57
CA PRO A 609 47.61 6.71 -17.42
C PRO A 609 48.43 5.66 -16.68
N ASN A 610 48.97 6.00 -15.51
CA ASN A 610 49.79 5.07 -14.70
C ASN A 610 48.93 3.98 -14.03
N LEU A 611 47.61 4.19 -13.88
CA LEU A 611 46.71 3.20 -13.30
C LEU A 611 46.71 1.89 -14.08
N THR A 612 46.64 1.96 -15.41
CA THR A 612 46.65 0.78 -16.27
C THR A 612 47.93 -0.06 -16.05
N ASN A 613 49.07 0.60 -15.92
CA ASN A 613 50.33 -0.10 -15.67
C ASN A 613 50.37 -0.76 -14.28
N LEU A 614 49.78 -0.11 -13.27
CA LEU A 614 49.69 -0.60 -11.91
C LEU A 614 48.82 -1.87 -11.84
N PHE A 615 47.65 -1.87 -12.47
CA PHE A 615 46.80 -3.05 -12.54
C PHE A 615 47.44 -4.19 -13.34
N LEU A 616 48.07 -3.88 -14.48
CA LEU A 616 48.79 -4.88 -15.27
C LEU A 616 49.98 -5.50 -14.49
N GLN A 617 50.66 -4.70 -13.70
CA GLN A 617 51.74 -5.21 -12.83
C GLN A 617 51.20 -6.19 -11.78
N HIS A 618 50.11 -5.85 -11.11
CA HIS A 618 49.43 -6.70 -10.12
C HIS A 618 48.93 -8.01 -10.75
N ILE A 619 48.24 -7.93 -11.89
CA ILE A 619 47.76 -9.10 -12.65
C ILE A 619 48.91 -10.01 -13.08
N ASN A 620 50.04 -9.43 -13.53
CA ASN A 620 51.20 -10.21 -13.93
C ASN A 620 51.84 -10.93 -12.74
N GLU A 621 51.78 -10.36 -11.54
CA GLU A 621 52.26 -11.02 -10.32
C GLU A 621 51.35 -12.21 -9.95
N HIS A 622 50.02 -12.08 -10.06
CA HIS A 622 49.13 -13.22 -9.94
C HIS A 622 49.38 -14.30 -10.98
N LYS A 623 49.60 -13.95 -12.27
CA LYS A 623 49.91 -14.91 -13.34
C LYS A 623 51.22 -15.64 -13.07
N ARG A 624 52.23 -14.94 -12.53
CA ARG A 624 53.53 -15.53 -12.18
C ARG A 624 53.38 -16.57 -11.06
N LEU A 625 52.61 -16.25 -10.01
CA LEU A 625 52.36 -17.17 -8.92
C LEU A 625 51.48 -18.36 -9.34
N LEU A 626 50.51 -18.15 -10.21
CA LEU A 626 49.70 -19.22 -10.80
C LEU A 626 50.55 -20.24 -11.58
N ASN A 627 51.52 -19.77 -12.36
CA ASN A 627 52.41 -20.65 -13.13
C ASN A 627 53.34 -21.44 -12.18
N ILE A 628 53.84 -20.81 -11.09
CA ILE A 628 54.66 -21.48 -10.09
C ILE A 628 53.88 -22.55 -9.30
N THR A 629 52.58 -22.34 -9.07
CA THR A 629 51.71 -23.31 -8.42
C THR A 629 51.38 -24.50 -9.34
N ASN A 630 51.23 -24.26 -10.64
CA ASN A 630 51.02 -25.31 -11.63
C ASN A 630 52.28 -26.17 -11.86
N GLU A 631 53.49 -25.59 -11.84
CA GLU A 631 54.77 -26.32 -11.94
C GLU A 631 55.12 -27.14 -10.69
N LYS A 632 54.54 -26.83 -9.52
CA LYS A 632 54.75 -27.58 -8.27
C LYS A 632 53.65 -28.62 -8.00
N GLY A 633 52.59 -28.64 -8.81
CA GLY A 633 51.47 -29.58 -8.73
C GLY A 633 51.61 -30.81 -9.64
N GLU A 634 52.67 -30.88 -10.48
CA GLU A 634 53.17 -32.08 -11.10
C GLU A 634 54.33 -32.66 -10.24
#